data_074c1cb48bcdd267e0b2a29b107a9115
#
_entry.id   074c1cb48bcdd267e0b2a29b107a9115
#
_cell.length_a   1.000
_cell.length_b   1.000
_cell.length_c   1.000
_cell.angle_alpha   90.00
_cell.angle_beta   90.00
_cell.angle_gamma   90.00
#
_symmetry.space_group_name_H-M   'P 1'
#
loop_
_entity.id
_entity.type
_entity.pdbx_description
1 polymer ?
#
loop_
_entity_poly.entity_id
_entity_poly.type
_entity_poly.pdbx_seq_one_letter_code
_entity_poly.pdbx_strand_id
1 'polypeptide(L)'
;MKKQFALFCVTFIAVAPVYFAQASPANSSKAASNQAAITDLEKSAWESYKNKQADTFRKLMSKDYYGTYAEGIKNLDEEVADMAKADLRDYSLADMKVVFPSTDVAVITYKATFQQTSEGKDMSGIYNSGSIWVKKGGKWLEIFHTEAKTQ
;
A
#
# COMPACT_ATOMS: atom_id res chain seq x y z
N MET A 1 -12.35 -49.95 -67.70
CA MET A 1 -11.18 -49.58 -66.93
C MET A 1 -11.38 -48.14 -66.41
N LYS A 2 -11.80 -48.01 -65.15
CA LYS A 2 -12.04 -46.69 -64.53
C LYS A 2 -10.91 -46.43 -63.53
N LYS A 3 -10.11 -45.39 -63.81
CA LYS A 3 -9.01 -44.92 -62.96
C LYS A 3 -9.63 -43.97 -61.88
N GLN A 4 -9.60 -44.35 -60.57
CA GLN A 4 -9.93 -43.48 -59.47
C GLN A 4 -8.69 -42.64 -59.09
N PHE A 5 -8.82 -41.32 -59.13
CA PHE A 5 -7.88 -40.39 -58.58
C PHE A 5 -8.23 -40.12 -57.10
N ALA A 6 -7.35 -40.52 -56.21
CA ALA A 6 -7.48 -40.18 -54.79
C ALA A 6 -6.87 -38.77 -54.55
N LEU A 7 -7.70 -37.84 -54.09
CA LEU A 7 -7.30 -36.49 -53.74
C LEU A 7 -6.85 -36.49 -52.28
N PHE A 8 -5.55 -36.33 -52.03
CA PHE A 8 -5.01 -36.15 -50.67
C PHE A 8 -5.19 -34.67 -50.26
N CYS A 9 -6.11 -34.40 -49.34
CA CYS A 9 -6.19 -33.11 -48.65
C CYS A 9 -5.14 -33.07 -47.55
N VAL A 10 -4.06 -32.30 -47.74
CA VAL A 10 -3.10 -31.97 -46.69
C VAL A 10 -3.62 -30.77 -45.94
N THR A 11 -4.15 -31.00 -44.72
CA THR A 11 -4.54 -29.92 -43.80
C THR A 11 -3.29 -29.35 -43.09
N PHE A 12 -2.91 -28.14 -43.46
CA PHE A 12 -1.87 -27.37 -42.76
C PHE A 12 -2.50 -26.83 -41.43
N ILE A 13 -2.09 -27.39 -40.32
CA ILE A 13 -2.39 -26.80 -38.97
C ILE A 13 -1.35 -25.68 -38.77
N ALA A 14 -1.82 -24.45 -38.88
CA ALA A 14 -1.03 -23.27 -38.50
C ALA A 14 -0.96 -23.18 -37.00
N VAL A 15 0.17 -23.56 -36.40
CA VAL A 15 0.45 -23.31 -34.97
C VAL A 15 0.89 -21.85 -34.85
N ALA A 16 0.02 -21.00 -34.34
CA ALA A 16 0.36 -19.63 -34.00
C ALA A 16 1.31 -19.62 -32.78
N PRO A 17 2.47 -18.94 -32.84
CA PRO A 17 3.34 -18.81 -31.67
C PRO A 17 2.66 -17.94 -30.64
N VAL A 18 2.45 -18.48 -29.44
CA VAL A 18 2.00 -17.71 -28.24
C VAL A 18 3.21 -16.92 -27.75
N TYR A 19 3.26 -15.63 -28.07
CA TYR A 19 4.26 -14.74 -27.51
C TYR A 19 3.88 -14.45 -26.05
N PHE A 20 4.56 -15.07 -25.09
CA PHE A 20 4.58 -14.61 -23.70
C PHE A 20 5.28 -13.26 -23.67
N ALA A 21 4.52 -12.20 -23.43
CA ALA A 21 5.10 -10.89 -23.18
C ALA A 21 5.90 -10.96 -21.86
N GLN A 22 7.20 -11.15 -21.93
CA GLN A 22 8.12 -10.99 -20.82
C GLN A 22 8.15 -9.49 -20.47
N ALA A 23 7.74 -9.14 -19.24
CA ALA A 23 7.89 -7.79 -18.74
C ALA A 23 9.37 -7.38 -18.80
N SER A 24 9.64 -6.25 -19.47
CA SER A 24 11.01 -5.75 -19.61
C SER A 24 11.64 -5.49 -18.25
N PRO A 25 12.92 -5.83 -18.02
CA PRO A 25 13.60 -5.67 -16.72
C PRO A 25 13.61 -4.22 -16.19
N ALA A 26 13.54 -3.22 -17.09
CA ALA A 26 13.43 -1.81 -16.72
C ALA A 26 12.09 -1.46 -16.03
N ASN A 27 10.97 -2.12 -16.39
CA ASN A 27 9.68 -1.91 -15.76
C ASN A 27 9.61 -2.58 -14.37
N SER A 28 10.27 -3.71 -14.19
CA SER A 28 10.33 -4.39 -12.89
C SER A 28 11.17 -3.62 -11.87
N SER A 29 12.28 -3.01 -12.27
CA SER A 29 13.12 -2.20 -11.38
C SER A 29 12.43 -0.91 -10.94
N LYS A 30 11.69 -0.23 -11.83
CA LYS A 30 10.92 0.97 -11.50
C LYS A 30 9.74 0.66 -10.57
N ALA A 31 9.05 -0.46 -10.79
CA ALA A 31 7.97 -0.91 -9.92
C ALA A 31 8.49 -1.23 -8.52
N ALA A 32 9.61 -1.95 -8.39
CA ALA A 32 10.24 -2.25 -7.12
C ALA A 32 10.70 -0.98 -6.37
N SER A 33 11.29 -0.01 -7.09
CA SER A 33 11.68 1.30 -6.53
C SER A 33 10.47 2.09 -6.00
N ASN A 34 9.35 2.09 -6.72
CA ASN A 34 8.13 2.76 -6.26
C ASN A 34 7.52 2.08 -5.03
N GLN A 35 7.53 0.74 -4.95
CA GLN A 35 7.05 0.00 -3.78
C GLN A 35 7.91 0.31 -2.55
N ALA A 36 9.25 0.32 -2.69
CA ALA A 36 10.16 0.70 -1.62
C ALA A 36 9.87 2.12 -1.13
N ALA A 37 9.68 3.07 -2.04
CA ALA A 37 9.39 4.46 -1.67
C ALA A 37 8.11 4.60 -0.84
N ILE A 38 7.01 3.92 -1.19
CA ILE A 38 5.77 3.94 -0.39
C ILE A 38 5.98 3.26 0.97
N THR A 39 6.68 2.14 1.00
CA THR A 39 7.03 1.44 2.25
C THR A 39 7.83 2.32 3.20
N ASP A 40 8.79 3.09 2.69
CA ASP A 40 9.63 3.99 3.49
C ASP A 40 8.84 5.20 3.98
N LEU A 41 7.90 5.72 3.18
CA LEU A 41 7.00 6.80 3.58
C LEU A 41 6.05 6.33 4.69
N GLU A 42 5.49 5.14 4.60
CA GLU A 42 4.65 4.54 5.64
C GLU A 42 5.41 4.41 6.96
N LYS A 43 6.62 3.85 6.93
CA LYS A 43 7.49 3.77 8.10
C LYS A 43 7.82 5.15 8.68
N SER A 44 8.03 6.15 7.82
CA SER A 44 8.29 7.52 8.25
C SER A 44 7.08 8.15 8.94
N ALA A 45 5.85 7.83 8.51
CA ALA A 45 4.63 8.26 9.18
C ALA A 45 4.55 7.66 10.60
N TRP A 46 4.75 6.36 10.75
CA TRP A 46 4.77 5.67 12.04
C TRP A 46 5.87 6.21 12.96
N GLU A 47 7.08 6.43 12.46
CA GLU A 47 8.20 6.97 13.22
C GLU A 47 7.94 8.40 13.68
N SER A 48 7.34 9.25 12.82
CA SER A 48 6.98 10.61 13.18
C SER A 48 5.86 10.65 14.22
N TYR A 49 4.89 9.73 14.16
CA TYR A 49 3.84 9.58 15.16
C TYR A 49 4.44 9.15 16.51
N LYS A 50 5.27 8.10 16.54
CA LYS A 50 5.95 7.62 17.76
C LYS A 50 6.75 8.71 18.44
N ASN A 51 7.50 9.48 17.69
CA ASN A 51 8.36 10.55 18.21
C ASN A 51 7.64 11.90 18.40
N LYS A 52 6.32 11.95 18.21
CA LYS A 52 5.49 13.15 18.33
C LYS A 52 5.97 14.32 17.47
N GLN A 53 6.47 14.01 16.28
CA GLN A 53 7.00 14.98 15.33
C GLN A 53 5.88 15.55 14.44
N ALA A 54 5.00 16.37 15.01
CA ALA A 54 3.80 16.88 14.37
C ALA A 54 4.04 17.52 12.99
N ASP A 55 5.09 18.34 12.85
CA ASP A 55 5.42 19.00 11.58
C ASP A 55 5.91 18.02 10.51
N THR A 56 6.64 16.97 10.91
CA THR A 56 7.10 15.91 10.00
C THR A 56 5.90 15.08 9.56
N PHE A 57 5.04 14.69 10.48
CA PHE A 57 3.81 13.95 10.20
C PHE A 57 2.92 14.73 9.22
N ARG A 58 2.63 16.03 9.50
CA ARG A 58 1.84 16.88 8.61
C ARG A 58 2.40 17.00 7.19
N LYS A 59 3.73 16.97 7.00
CA LYS A 59 4.36 17.02 5.67
C LYS A 59 4.17 15.75 4.86
N LEU A 60 3.87 14.63 5.50
CA LEU A 60 3.57 13.34 4.85
C LEU A 60 2.08 13.23 4.50
N MET A 61 1.21 13.97 5.19
CA MET A 61 -0.24 13.89 5.02
C MET A 61 -0.76 14.90 4.01
N SER A 62 -1.83 14.53 3.30
CA SER A 62 -2.64 15.48 2.54
C SER A 62 -3.48 16.33 3.51
N LYS A 63 -3.78 17.58 3.13
CA LYS A 63 -4.77 18.40 3.86
C LYS A 63 -6.16 17.76 3.92
N ASP A 64 -6.45 16.84 2.98
CA ASP A 64 -7.71 16.12 2.87
C ASP A 64 -7.61 14.71 3.52
N TYR A 65 -6.66 14.52 4.46
CA TYR A 65 -6.45 13.24 5.16
C TYR A 65 -7.61 12.90 6.09
N TYR A 66 -7.94 11.60 6.14
CA TYR A 66 -8.81 11.00 7.14
C TYR A 66 -8.25 9.65 7.61
N GLY A 67 -8.30 9.42 8.91
CA GLY A 67 -8.06 8.12 9.53
C GLY A 67 -9.37 7.49 10.02
N THR A 68 -9.49 6.17 9.95
CA THR A 68 -10.65 5.42 10.47
C THR A 68 -10.16 4.37 11.47
N TYR A 69 -10.67 4.45 12.69
CA TYR A 69 -10.30 3.65 13.85
C TYR A 69 -11.54 3.09 14.54
N ALA A 70 -11.36 2.22 15.51
CA ALA A 70 -12.47 1.70 16.33
C ALA A 70 -13.20 2.82 17.11
N GLU A 71 -12.49 3.89 17.45
CA GLU A 71 -13.01 5.07 18.17
C GLU A 71 -13.76 6.04 17.26
N GLY A 72 -13.59 5.96 15.94
CA GLY A 72 -14.23 6.85 14.98
C GLY A 72 -13.35 7.27 13.81
N ILE A 73 -13.80 8.29 13.10
CA ILE A 73 -13.10 8.91 11.97
C ILE A 73 -12.44 10.20 12.47
N LYS A 74 -11.20 10.43 12.06
CA LYS A 74 -10.40 11.60 12.43
C LYS A 74 -9.86 12.30 11.20
N ASN A 75 -9.87 13.61 11.19
CA ASN A 75 -9.14 14.43 10.24
C ASN A 75 -7.68 14.63 10.70
N LEU A 76 -6.87 15.30 9.90
CA LEU A 76 -5.45 15.52 10.18
C LEU A 76 -5.19 16.27 11.51
N ASP A 77 -6.02 17.25 11.86
CA ASP A 77 -5.82 18.01 13.09
C ASP A 77 -6.16 17.19 14.33
N GLU A 78 -7.22 16.38 14.27
CA GLU A 78 -7.59 15.42 15.30
C GLU A 78 -6.54 14.34 15.48
N GLU A 79 -5.98 13.82 14.38
CA GLU A 79 -4.90 12.82 14.41
C GLU A 79 -3.62 13.37 15.08
N VAL A 80 -3.24 14.60 14.76
CA VAL A 80 -2.10 15.26 15.41
C VAL A 80 -2.38 15.55 16.90
N ALA A 81 -3.60 15.91 17.25
CA ALA A 81 -3.98 16.11 18.64
C ALA A 81 -3.92 14.79 19.44
N ASP A 82 -4.32 13.67 18.84
CA ASP A 82 -4.25 12.36 19.49
C ASP A 82 -2.80 11.84 19.58
N MET A 83 -1.97 12.09 18.58
CA MET A 83 -0.54 11.80 18.64
C MET A 83 0.13 12.49 19.86
N ALA A 84 -0.26 13.71 20.18
CA ALA A 84 0.29 14.42 21.35
C ALA A 84 -0.02 13.71 22.69
N LYS A 85 -1.18 13.04 22.78
CA LYS A 85 -1.66 12.32 23.96
C LYS A 85 -1.21 10.85 24.02
N ALA A 86 -0.92 10.26 22.87
CA ALA A 86 -0.49 8.87 22.75
C ALA A 86 0.93 8.67 23.31
N ASP A 87 1.15 7.54 23.95
CA ASP A 87 2.46 7.02 24.33
C ASP A 87 2.70 5.71 23.58
N LEU A 88 3.18 5.84 22.33
CA LEU A 88 3.57 4.72 21.47
C LEU A 88 5.03 4.34 21.80
N ARG A 89 5.20 3.30 22.62
CA ARG A 89 6.50 2.87 23.14
C ARG A 89 7.28 2.06 22.11
N ASP A 90 6.58 1.16 21.44
CA ASP A 90 7.20 0.27 20.45
C ASP A 90 6.20 -0.13 19.37
N TYR A 91 6.69 -0.42 18.15
CA TYR A 91 5.89 -0.95 17.05
C TYR A 91 6.71 -1.78 16.08
N SER A 92 6.04 -2.66 15.37
CA SER A 92 6.60 -3.39 14.23
C SER A 92 5.57 -3.49 13.11
N LEU A 93 6.03 -3.41 11.86
CA LEU A 93 5.21 -3.53 10.65
C LEU A 93 5.64 -4.78 9.90
N ALA A 94 4.71 -5.70 9.66
CA ALA A 94 4.94 -6.97 9.00
C ALA A 94 4.00 -7.15 7.82
N ASP A 95 4.34 -8.07 6.90
CA ASP A 95 3.52 -8.44 5.74
C ASP A 95 3.14 -7.24 4.84
N MET A 96 4.02 -6.23 4.73
CA MET A 96 3.75 -5.02 3.95
C MET A 96 3.60 -5.34 2.47
N LYS A 97 2.46 -4.94 1.89
CA LYS A 97 2.13 -5.13 0.47
C LYS A 97 1.69 -3.81 -0.13
N VAL A 98 2.32 -3.42 -1.23
CA VAL A 98 1.99 -2.19 -1.97
C VAL A 98 1.46 -2.56 -3.35
N VAL A 99 0.33 -1.98 -3.72
CA VAL A 99 -0.25 -2.05 -5.07
C VAL A 99 -0.47 -0.64 -5.61
N PHE A 100 -0.36 -0.48 -6.93
CA PHE A 100 -0.56 0.79 -7.62
C PHE A 100 -1.78 0.65 -8.55
N PRO A 101 -2.99 1.07 -8.11
CA PRO A 101 -4.17 1.12 -8.98
C PRO A 101 -3.98 2.07 -10.17
N SER A 102 -3.16 3.12 -10.01
CA SER A 102 -2.72 4.02 -11.07
C SER A 102 -1.30 4.52 -10.78
N THR A 103 -0.73 5.32 -11.70
CA THR A 103 0.61 5.92 -11.53
C THR A 103 0.73 6.88 -10.36
N ASP A 104 -0.40 7.43 -9.91
CA ASP A 104 -0.46 8.48 -8.89
C ASP A 104 -1.24 8.04 -7.63
N VAL A 105 -1.57 6.75 -7.52
CA VAL A 105 -2.25 6.16 -6.35
C VAL A 105 -1.54 4.90 -5.95
N ALA A 106 -1.22 4.79 -4.67
CA ALA A 106 -0.71 3.58 -4.04
C ALA A 106 -1.60 3.20 -2.85
N VAL A 107 -1.82 1.91 -2.70
CA VAL A 107 -2.47 1.31 -1.53
C VAL A 107 -1.44 0.41 -0.87
N ILE A 108 -1.23 0.61 0.42
CA ILE A 108 -0.37 -0.27 1.23
C ILE A 108 -1.21 -0.93 2.32
N THR A 109 -0.98 -2.22 2.54
CA THR A 109 -1.60 -2.99 3.63
C THR A 109 -0.51 -3.73 4.40
N TYR A 110 -0.71 -3.91 5.71
CA TYR A 110 0.26 -4.56 6.57
C TYR A 110 -0.38 -4.98 7.90
N LYS A 111 0.38 -5.76 8.69
CA LYS A 111 0.08 -5.98 10.10
C LYS A 111 0.94 -5.05 10.94
N ALA A 112 0.30 -4.24 11.78
CA ALA A 112 0.97 -3.46 12.80
C ALA A 112 0.83 -4.17 14.15
N THR A 113 1.95 -4.32 14.86
CA THR A 113 1.94 -4.74 16.27
C THR A 113 2.54 -3.61 17.07
N PHE A 114 1.84 -3.12 18.07
CA PHE A 114 2.34 -1.99 18.84
C PHE A 114 1.97 -2.06 20.33
N GLN A 115 2.75 -1.35 21.13
CA GLN A 115 2.50 -1.08 22.55
C GLN A 115 2.25 0.40 22.71
N GLN A 116 0.99 0.73 23.03
CA GLN A 116 0.55 2.12 23.12
C GLN A 116 -0.46 2.30 24.25
N THR A 117 -0.34 3.42 24.95
CA THR A 117 -1.42 3.93 25.82
C THR A 117 -1.86 5.30 25.32
N SER A 118 -3.15 5.60 25.39
CA SER A 118 -3.69 6.92 25.09
C SER A 118 -4.73 7.28 26.12
N GLU A 119 -4.57 8.44 26.76
CA GLU A 119 -5.46 8.93 27.84
C GLU A 119 -5.73 7.86 28.94
N GLY A 120 -4.70 7.06 29.27
CA GLY A 120 -4.78 5.99 30.27
C GLY A 120 -5.39 4.67 29.79
N LYS A 121 -5.87 4.61 28.54
CA LYS A 121 -6.41 3.41 27.92
C LYS A 121 -5.30 2.63 27.18
N ASP A 122 -5.21 1.32 27.41
CA ASP A 122 -4.29 0.44 26.68
C ASP A 122 -4.86 0.12 25.28
N MET A 123 -4.12 0.58 24.26
CA MET A 123 -4.42 0.36 22.86
C MET A 123 -3.53 -0.72 22.24
N SER A 124 -2.66 -1.35 23.04
CA SER A 124 -1.69 -2.33 22.54
C SER A 124 -2.35 -3.52 21.85
N GLY A 125 -1.68 -4.11 20.89
CA GLY A 125 -2.17 -5.29 20.18
C GLY A 125 -1.64 -5.43 18.77
N ILE A 126 -2.29 -6.33 18.02
CA ILE A 126 -2.04 -6.59 16.60
C ILE A 126 -3.22 -6.04 15.81
N TYR A 127 -2.92 -5.32 14.74
CA TYR A 127 -3.90 -4.64 13.90
C TYR A 127 -3.67 -4.99 12.43
N ASN A 128 -4.74 -5.18 11.68
CA ASN A 128 -4.71 -5.11 10.23
C ASN A 128 -4.83 -3.64 9.84
N SER A 129 -3.82 -3.14 9.15
CA SER A 129 -3.69 -1.72 8.84
C SER A 129 -3.53 -1.50 7.35
N GLY A 130 -3.88 -0.30 6.90
CA GLY A 130 -3.67 0.08 5.51
C GLY A 130 -3.81 1.58 5.28
N SER A 131 -3.07 2.05 4.28
CA SER A 131 -3.05 3.46 3.90
C SER A 131 -3.22 3.63 2.39
N ILE A 132 -3.75 4.78 2.01
CA ILE A 132 -3.82 5.24 0.62
C ILE A 132 -2.92 6.46 0.48
N TRP A 133 -1.96 6.36 -0.42
CA TRP A 133 -1.04 7.42 -0.81
C TRP A 133 -1.39 7.93 -2.19
N VAL A 134 -1.41 9.26 -2.37
CA VAL A 134 -1.65 9.91 -3.66
C VAL A 134 -0.48 10.82 -4.02
N LYS A 135 -0.17 10.90 -5.30
CA LYS A 135 0.88 11.78 -5.80
C LYS A 135 0.30 13.13 -6.20
N LYS A 136 0.63 14.17 -5.46
CA LYS A 136 0.22 15.55 -5.72
C LYS A 136 1.45 16.43 -5.89
N GLY A 137 1.57 17.15 -7.02
CA GLY A 137 2.72 18.01 -7.27
C GLY A 137 4.08 17.29 -7.24
N GLY A 138 4.12 16.03 -7.66
CA GLY A 138 5.33 15.21 -7.68
C GLY A 138 5.69 14.56 -6.33
N LYS A 139 4.94 14.84 -5.25
CA LYS A 139 5.14 14.27 -3.91
C LYS A 139 4.02 13.27 -3.58
N TRP A 140 4.38 12.18 -2.92
CA TRP A 140 3.42 11.27 -2.31
C TRP A 140 2.93 11.84 -0.98
N LEU A 141 1.60 11.85 -0.80
CA LEU A 141 0.93 12.30 0.42
C LEU A 141 -0.10 11.23 0.80
N GLU A 142 -0.16 10.88 2.06
CA GLU A 142 -1.19 10.01 2.60
C GLU A 142 -2.53 10.75 2.68
N ILE A 143 -3.60 10.11 2.19
CA ILE A 143 -4.96 10.70 2.23
C ILE A 143 -5.90 9.88 3.11
N PHE A 144 -5.54 8.65 3.42
CA PHE A 144 -6.38 7.76 4.21
C PHE A 144 -5.54 6.75 4.97
N HIS A 145 -5.90 6.50 6.23
CA HIS A 145 -5.38 5.43 7.07
C HIS A 145 -6.50 4.67 7.77
N THR A 146 -6.28 3.40 8.04
CA THR A 146 -7.20 2.59 8.84
C THR A 146 -6.47 1.54 9.65
N GLU A 147 -7.02 1.26 10.84
CA GLU A 147 -6.57 0.20 11.72
C GLU A 147 -7.76 -0.59 12.26
N ALA A 148 -7.68 -1.90 12.16
CA ALA A 148 -8.64 -2.83 12.72
C ALA A 148 -7.94 -3.83 13.62
N LYS A 149 -8.22 -3.79 14.94
CA LYS A 149 -7.63 -4.71 15.92
C LYS A 149 -8.01 -6.14 15.57
N THR A 150 -7.04 -7.04 15.55
CA THR A 150 -7.29 -8.47 15.37
C THR A 150 -7.85 -9.07 16.68
N GLN A 151 -8.74 -10.05 16.51
CA GLN A 151 -9.31 -10.78 17.64
C GLN A 151 -8.27 -11.70 18.28
#